data_ff39d081fa2f8355f5d38170a887e949
#
_entry.id   ff39d081fa2f8355f5d38170a887e949
#
_cell.length_a   1.000
_cell.length_b   1.000
_cell.length_c   1.000
_cell.angle_alpha   90.00
_cell.angle_beta   90.00
_cell.angle_gamma   90.00
#
_symmetry.space_group_name_H-M   'P 1'
#
loop_
_entity.id
_entity.type
_entity.pdbx_description
1 polymer ?
#
loop_
_entity_poly.entity_id
_entity_poly.type
_entity_poly.pdbx_seq_one_letter_code
_entity_poly.pdbx_strand_id
1 'polypeptide(L)'
;MTMKKTTLKSVFLTGLLVLVPLAITLWVLGLIIGTMDQTLLLLPTSWQPERAIGYRLPGLGAVLTLAFIFVVGLLTQNFIGQKLVKWWELLVAHIPVVGPIYTSVKQVSDTLLSSSGNAFRKALLIEYPRRGSYTIAFLTGIPGGDVVNHLKEDYVSVYVPTTPNPTSGFFLMVPKSEVIELDMTVDAALKYIVSMGVVAPSAPPAPVRRTTVEPPL
;
A
#
# COMPACT_ATOMS: atom_id res chain seq x y z
N MET A 1 42.01 19.25 13.42
CA MET A 1 41.34 18.01 12.97
C MET A 1 41.36 17.03 14.14
N THR A 2 40.35 17.07 15.01
CA THR A 2 40.27 16.26 16.23
C THR A 2 39.82 14.86 15.86
N MET A 3 40.71 13.91 15.88
CA MET A 3 40.38 12.49 15.74
C MET A 3 39.52 12.04 16.92
N LYS A 4 38.21 11.87 16.66
CA LYS A 4 37.27 11.32 17.63
C LYS A 4 37.74 9.90 17.97
N LYS A 5 38.14 9.65 19.23
CA LYS A 5 38.52 8.29 19.71
C LYS A 5 37.30 7.36 19.47
N THR A 6 37.40 6.51 18.48
CA THR A 6 36.39 5.48 18.23
C THR A 6 36.43 4.46 19.33
N THR A 7 35.45 4.50 20.21
CA THR A 7 35.28 3.51 21.28
C THR A 7 34.81 2.19 20.62
N LEU A 8 35.31 1.03 21.08
CA LEU A 8 34.92 -0.29 20.64
C LEU A 8 33.40 -0.45 20.57
N LYS A 9 32.68 0.10 21.56
CA LYS A 9 31.21 0.17 21.59
C LYS A 9 30.62 0.93 20.39
N SER A 10 31.24 2.05 19.99
CA SER A 10 30.78 2.84 18.84
C SER A 10 30.95 2.07 17.53
N VAL A 11 32.07 1.37 17.35
CA VAL A 11 32.32 0.54 16.18
C VAL A 11 31.32 -0.60 16.09
N PHE A 12 31.06 -1.28 17.21
CA PHE A 12 30.07 -2.36 17.30
C PHE A 12 28.65 -1.88 16.97
N LEU A 13 28.21 -0.76 17.58
CA LEU A 13 26.89 -0.18 17.30
C LEU A 13 26.74 0.25 15.84
N THR A 14 27.78 0.82 15.24
CA THR A 14 27.75 1.18 13.82
C THR A 14 27.64 -0.06 12.92
N GLY A 15 28.38 -1.13 13.23
CA GLY A 15 28.27 -2.40 12.54
C GLY A 15 26.85 -3.00 12.65
N LEU A 16 26.29 -2.99 13.85
CA LEU A 16 24.93 -3.49 14.10
C LEU A 16 23.88 -2.67 13.33
N LEU A 17 24.02 -1.34 13.29
CA LEU A 17 23.10 -0.44 12.58
C LEU A 17 23.08 -0.71 11.06
N VAL A 18 24.18 -1.18 10.48
CA VAL A 18 24.27 -1.57 9.06
C VAL A 18 23.78 -3.00 8.85
N LEU A 19 24.17 -3.92 9.74
CA LEU A 19 23.88 -5.36 9.56
C LEU A 19 22.41 -5.71 9.84
N VAL A 20 21.77 -5.06 10.81
CA VAL A 20 20.39 -5.38 11.18
C VAL A 20 19.40 -5.14 10.03
N PRO A 21 19.37 -3.98 9.35
CA PRO A 21 18.49 -3.79 8.19
C PRO A 21 18.76 -4.79 7.07
N LEU A 22 20.05 -5.08 6.79
CA LEU A 22 20.43 -6.05 5.76
C LEU A 22 19.94 -7.45 6.12
N ALA A 23 20.16 -7.89 7.36
CA ALA A 23 19.72 -9.20 7.84
C ALA A 23 18.19 -9.36 7.78
N ILE A 24 17.45 -8.32 8.21
CA ILE A 24 15.99 -8.31 8.13
C ILE A 24 15.53 -8.37 6.67
N THR A 25 16.14 -7.62 5.77
CA THR A 25 15.80 -7.63 4.34
C THR A 25 16.01 -9.00 3.73
N LEU A 26 17.16 -9.62 3.97
CA LEU A 26 17.46 -10.97 3.46
C LEU A 26 16.53 -12.02 4.06
N TRP A 27 16.19 -11.91 5.34
CA TRP A 27 15.25 -12.80 6.00
C TRP A 27 13.84 -12.69 5.39
N VAL A 28 13.33 -11.47 5.20
CA VAL A 28 12.01 -11.22 4.58
C VAL A 28 11.97 -11.74 3.14
N LEU A 29 13.04 -11.48 2.35
CA LEU A 29 13.13 -12.02 0.99
C LEU A 29 13.13 -13.55 0.99
N GLY A 30 13.88 -14.18 1.87
CA GLY A 30 13.90 -15.64 2.02
C GLY A 30 12.52 -16.20 2.39
N LEU A 31 11.78 -15.51 3.26
CA LEU A 31 10.43 -15.88 3.65
C LEU A 31 9.44 -15.77 2.48
N ILE A 32 9.49 -14.68 1.71
CA ILE A 32 8.64 -14.50 0.52
C ILE A 32 8.93 -15.57 -0.52
N ILE A 33 10.19 -15.75 -0.88
CA ILE A 33 10.62 -16.75 -1.87
C ILE A 33 10.22 -18.16 -1.41
N GLY A 34 10.49 -18.50 -0.15
CA GLY A 34 10.14 -19.81 0.41
C GLY A 34 8.63 -20.07 0.42
N THR A 35 7.82 -19.06 0.70
CA THR A 35 6.35 -19.17 0.63
C THR A 35 5.88 -19.38 -0.82
N MET A 36 6.48 -18.65 -1.77
CA MET A 36 6.17 -18.82 -3.20
C MET A 36 6.64 -20.19 -3.73
N ASP A 37 7.76 -20.71 -3.24
CA ASP A 37 8.22 -22.05 -3.62
C ASP A 37 7.29 -23.16 -3.13
N GLN A 38 6.57 -22.94 -2.03
CA GLN A 38 5.55 -23.88 -1.55
C GLN A 38 4.39 -24.08 -2.54
N THR A 39 4.14 -23.14 -3.44
CA THR A 39 3.12 -23.30 -4.49
C THR A 39 3.43 -24.45 -5.43
N LEU A 40 4.72 -24.82 -5.58
CA LEU A 40 5.15 -25.99 -6.37
C LEU A 40 4.63 -27.30 -5.79
N LEU A 41 4.38 -27.36 -4.47
CA LEU A 41 3.83 -28.55 -3.81
C LEU A 41 2.35 -28.79 -4.19
N LEU A 42 1.66 -27.79 -4.70
CA LEU A 42 0.29 -27.91 -5.21
C LEU A 42 0.23 -28.62 -6.57
N LEU A 43 1.37 -28.72 -7.28
CA LEU A 43 1.46 -29.44 -8.53
C LEU A 43 1.44 -30.96 -8.32
N PRO A 44 0.81 -31.72 -9.22
CA PRO A 44 0.94 -33.18 -9.22
C PRO A 44 2.42 -33.59 -9.18
N THR A 45 2.75 -34.67 -8.46
CA THR A 45 4.13 -35.10 -8.25
C THR A 45 4.93 -35.37 -9.52
N SER A 46 4.24 -35.71 -10.64
CA SER A 46 4.85 -35.88 -11.98
C SER A 46 5.26 -34.56 -12.63
N TRP A 47 4.73 -33.42 -12.19
CA TRP A 47 4.99 -32.10 -12.74
C TRP A 47 5.89 -31.24 -11.87
N GLN A 48 6.30 -31.78 -10.71
CA GLN A 48 7.19 -31.07 -9.80
C GLN A 48 8.61 -31.01 -10.42
N PRO A 49 9.16 -29.80 -10.62
CA PRO A 49 10.47 -29.62 -11.25
C PRO A 49 11.61 -30.30 -10.50
N GLU A 50 11.47 -30.44 -9.17
CA GLU A 50 12.46 -31.11 -8.31
C GLU A 50 12.73 -32.57 -8.75
N ARG A 51 11.72 -33.27 -9.25
CA ARG A 51 11.89 -34.65 -9.75
C ARG A 51 12.56 -34.74 -11.12
N ALA A 52 12.30 -33.72 -11.98
CA ALA A 52 12.91 -33.66 -13.29
C ALA A 52 14.39 -33.26 -13.22
N ILE A 53 14.73 -32.36 -12.30
CA ILE A 53 16.04 -31.74 -12.18
C ILE A 53 16.94 -32.48 -11.15
N GLY A 54 16.31 -33.20 -10.17
CA GLY A 54 16.99 -33.96 -9.13
C GLY A 54 17.44 -33.15 -7.91
N TYR A 55 17.25 -31.85 -7.90
CA TYR A 55 17.53 -30.96 -6.76
C TYR A 55 16.58 -29.78 -6.67
N ARG A 56 16.44 -29.21 -5.46
CA ARG A 56 15.61 -28.03 -5.21
C ARG A 56 16.31 -26.77 -5.70
N LEU A 57 15.63 -26.02 -6.57
CA LEU A 57 16.05 -24.69 -6.99
C LEU A 57 15.26 -23.65 -6.17
N PRO A 58 15.87 -23.00 -5.16
CA PRO A 58 15.19 -21.96 -4.42
C PRO A 58 14.86 -20.80 -5.36
N GLY A 59 13.61 -20.30 -5.29
CA GLY A 59 13.11 -19.22 -6.14
C GLY A 59 12.43 -19.69 -7.43
N LEU A 60 12.50 -20.97 -7.78
CA LEU A 60 11.81 -21.48 -8.98
C LEU A 60 10.27 -21.32 -8.86
N GLY A 61 9.72 -21.58 -7.68
CA GLY A 61 8.30 -21.34 -7.40
C GLY A 61 7.91 -19.89 -7.55
N ALA A 62 8.77 -18.96 -7.12
CA ALA A 62 8.54 -17.54 -7.31
C ALA A 62 8.46 -17.17 -8.80
N VAL A 63 9.41 -17.63 -9.60
CA VAL A 63 9.42 -17.39 -11.06
C VAL A 63 8.17 -17.97 -11.73
N LEU A 64 7.82 -19.23 -11.42
CA LEU A 64 6.66 -19.88 -11.98
C LEU A 64 5.34 -19.23 -11.52
N THR A 65 5.24 -18.80 -10.28
CA THR A 65 4.08 -18.06 -9.78
C THR A 65 3.91 -16.73 -10.52
N LEU A 66 4.99 -15.96 -10.69
CA LEU A 66 4.95 -14.71 -11.46
C LEU A 66 4.59 -14.95 -12.93
N ALA A 67 5.19 -15.97 -13.55
CA ALA A 67 4.84 -16.35 -14.91
C ALA A 67 3.36 -16.75 -15.04
N PHE A 68 2.84 -17.51 -14.09
CA PHE A 68 1.43 -17.90 -14.05
C PHE A 68 0.50 -16.68 -13.94
N ILE A 69 0.79 -15.75 -13.01
CA ILE A 69 0.03 -14.51 -12.86
C ILE A 69 0.03 -13.72 -14.18
N PHE A 70 1.21 -13.62 -14.82
CA PHE A 70 1.33 -12.90 -16.09
C PHE A 70 0.52 -13.56 -17.22
N VAL A 71 0.58 -14.90 -17.33
CA VAL A 71 -0.21 -15.66 -18.31
C VAL A 71 -1.71 -15.48 -18.07
N VAL A 72 -2.16 -15.59 -16.82
CA VAL A 72 -3.57 -15.33 -16.46
C VAL A 72 -3.96 -13.91 -16.83
N GLY A 73 -3.12 -12.92 -16.54
CA GLY A 73 -3.34 -11.52 -16.93
C GLY A 73 -3.48 -11.33 -18.44
N LEU A 74 -2.62 -11.95 -19.23
CA LEU A 74 -2.73 -11.93 -20.70
C LEU A 74 -4.02 -12.60 -21.21
N LEU A 75 -4.36 -13.75 -20.66
CA LEU A 75 -5.56 -14.47 -21.05
C LEU A 75 -6.83 -13.67 -20.74
N THR A 76 -6.86 -12.97 -19.62
CA THR A 76 -8.02 -12.15 -19.21
C THR A 76 -8.19 -10.87 -20.00
N GLN A 77 -7.18 -10.43 -20.76
CA GLN A 77 -7.30 -9.27 -21.65
C GLN A 77 -8.13 -9.59 -22.91
N ASN A 78 -8.23 -10.85 -23.30
CA ASN A 78 -8.99 -11.28 -24.46
C ASN A 78 -10.48 -11.46 -24.13
N PHE A 79 -11.35 -11.27 -25.14
CA PHE A 79 -12.80 -11.42 -24.99
C PHE A 79 -13.23 -12.80 -24.44
N ILE A 80 -12.53 -13.87 -24.85
CA ILE A 80 -12.79 -15.24 -24.38
C ILE A 80 -12.42 -15.38 -22.91
N GLY A 81 -11.25 -14.87 -22.52
CA GLY A 81 -10.78 -14.88 -21.13
C GLY A 81 -11.70 -14.10 -20.20
N GLN A 82 -12.18 -12.92 -20.63
CA GLN A 82 -13.15 -12.15 -19.84
C GLN A 82 -14.47 -12.93 -19.62
N LYS A 83 -14.95 -13.64 -20.63
CA LYS A 83 -16.14 -14.50 -20.48
C LYS A 83 -15.88 -15.66 -19.51
N LEU A 84 -14.71 -16.27 -19.60
CA LEU A 84 -14.32 -17.38 -18.71
C LEU A 84 -14.22 -16.93 -17.26
N VAL A 85 -13.61 -15.77 -17.01
CA VAL A 85 -13.54 -15.19 -15.66
C VAL A 85 -14.94 -14.87 -15.12
N LYS A 86 -15.82 -14.23 -15.92
CA LYS A 86 -17.20 -13.96 -15.51
C LYS A 86 -17.98 -15.24 -15.19
N TRP A 87 -17.80 -16.29 -16.00
CA TRP A 87 -18.42 -17.58 -15.74
C TRP A 87 -17.92 -18.21 -14.43
N TRP A 88 -16.60 -18.16 -14.20
CA TRP A 88 -15.99 -18.59 -12.93
C TRP A 88 -16.54 -17.83 -11.74
N GLU A 89 -16.63 -16.52 -11.84
CA GLU A 89 -17.19 -15.65 -10.80
C GLU A 89 -18.63 -16.01 -10.45
N LEU A 90 -19.44 -16.28 -11.48
CA LEU A 90 -20.82 -16.74 -11.28
C LEU A 90 -20.87 -18.09 -10.55
N LEU A 91 -20.00 -19.04 -10.92
CA LEU A 91 -19.92 -20.33 -10.23
C LEU A 91 -19.55 -20.14 -8.75
N VAL A 92 -18.51 -19.37 -8.47
CA VAL A 92 -18.04 -19.14 -7.10
C VAL A 92 -19.08 -18.40 -6.28
N ALA A 93 -19.78 -17.42 -6.88
CA ALA A 93 -20.83 -16.67 -6.19
C ALA A 93 -22.01 -17.55 -5.73
N HIS A 94 -22.25 -18.68 -6.38
CA HIS A 94 -23.32 -19.62 -6.00
C HIS A 94 -22.93 -20.58 -4.87
N ILE A 95 -21.65 -20.63 -4.48
CA ILE A 95 -21.22 -21.49 -3.39
C ILE A 95 -21.53 -20.81 -2.04
N PRO A 96 -22.40 -21.42 -1.19
CA PRO A 96 -22.69 -20.88 0.12
C PRO A 96 -21.40 -20.61 0.91
N VAL A 97 -21.34 -19.50 1.67
CA VAL A 97 -20.20 -19.02 2.44
C VAL A 97 -19.02 -18.51 1.58
N VAL A 98 -18.63 -19.20 0.51
CA VAL A 98 -17.50 -18.81 -0.34
C VAL A 98 -17.86 -17.60 -1.20
N GLY A 99 -19.07 -17.57 -1.78
CA GLY A 99 -19.54 -16.48 -2.65
C GLY A 99 -19.44 -15.09 -1.99
N PRO A 100 -20.03 -14.87 -0.82
CA PRO A 100 -19.91 -13.58 -0.11
C PRO A 100 -18.47 -13.18 0.20
N ILE A 101 -17.62 -14.14 0.60
CA ILE A 101 -16.20 -13.87 0.88
C ILE A 101 -15.49 -13.46 -0.41
N TYR A 102 -15.65 -14.23 -1.49
CA TYR A 102 -15.02 -13.93 -2.78
C TYR A 102 -15.43 -12.57 -3.33
N THR A 103 -16.74 -12.27 -3.33
CA THR A 103 -17.26 -10.98 -3.83
C THR A 103 -16.75 -9.81 -3.03
N SER A 104 -16.67 -9.94 -1.69
CA SER A 104 -16.13 -8.90 -0.83
C SER A 104 -14.63 -8.66 -1.09
N VAL A 105 -13.83 -9.72 -1.15
CA VAL A 105 -12.39 -9.62 -1.46
C VAL A 105 -12.18 -9.03 -2.85
N LYS A 106 -12.95 -9.48 -3.85
CA LYS A 106 -12.88 -8.94 -5.21
C LYS A 106 -13.22 -7.46 -5.25
N GLN A 107 -14.31 -7.04 -4.61
CA GLN A 107 -14.73 -5.64 -4.57
C GLN A 107 -13.64 -4.75 -3.95
N VAL A 108 -13.01 -5.19 -2.86
CA VAL A 108 -11.87 -4.49 -2.26
C VAL A 108 -10.69 -4.43 -3.22
N SER A 109 -10.34 -5.55 -3.86
CA SER A 109 -9.25 -5.62 -4.83
C SER A 109 -9.50 -4.72 -6.04
N ASP A 110 -10.70 -4.76 -6.61
CA ASP A 110 -11.10 -3.90 -7.73
C ASP A 110 -11.02 -2.41 -7.35
N THR A 111 -11.40 -2.06 -6.13
CA THR A 111 -11.30 -0.69 -5.62
C THR A 111 -9.85 -0.23 -5.45
N LEU A 112 -8.99 -1.09 -4.94
CA LEU A 112 -7.58 -0.77 -4.68
C LEU A 112 -6.73 -0.78 -5.95
N LEU A 113 -7.01 -1.71 -6.89
CA LEU A 113 -6.19 -1.95 -8.08
C LEU A 113 -6.72 -1.25 -9.34
N SER A 114 -7.98 -0.77 -9.33
CA SER A 114 -8.52 -0.05 -10.49
C SER A 114 -7.76 1.25 -10.73
N SER A 115 -7.36 1.47 -11.97
CA SER A 115 -6.68 2.69 -12.42
C SER A 115 -7.53 3.96 -12.25
N SER A 116 -8.84 3.82 -12.10
CA SER A 116 -9.80 4.88 -11.77
C SER A 116 -9.98 5.09 -10.28
N GLY A 117 -9.46 4.18 -9.44
CA GLY A 117 -9.50 4.30 -7.98
C GLY A 117 -8.65 5.49 -7.51
N ASN A 118 -9.30 6.58 -7.09
CA ASN A 118 -8.64 7.69 -6.41
C ASN A 118 -8.25 7.35 -4.96
N ALA A 119 -8.45 6.10 -4.54
CA ALA A 119 -8.10 5.65 -3.21
C ALA A 119 -6.58 5.76 -2.99
N PHE A 120 -6.19 6.40 -1.91
CA PHE A 120 -4.79 6.59 -1.48
C PHE A 120 -3.89 7.38 -2.46
N ARG A 121 -4.45 8.23 -3.33
CA ARG A 121 -3.64 9.04 -4.26
C ARG A 121 -3.15 10.37 -3.69
N LYS A 122 -3.79 10.87 -2.65
CA LYS A 122 -3.49 12.18 -2.08
C LYS A 122 -3.34 12.09 -0.58
N ALA A 123 -2.27 12.69 -0.08
CA ALA A 123 -2.12 12.95 1.34
C ALA A 123 -2.87 14.23 1.70
N LEU A 124 -3.63 14.18 2.76
CA LEU A 124 -4.49 15.24 3.24
C LEU A 124 -4.12 15.59 4.68
N LEU A 125 -4.29 16.84 5.06
CA LEU A 125 -4.26 17.27 6.45
C LEU A 125 -5.68 17.59 6.90
N ILE A 126 -6.13 16.96 7.98
CA ILE A 126 -7.46 17.16 8.54
C ILE A 126 -7.39 17.44 10.04
N GLU A 127 -8.36 18.15 10.57
CA GLU A 127 -8.54 18.27 12.02
C GLU A 127 -9.13 16.98 12.59
N TYR A 128 -8.37 16.31 13.45
CA TYR A 128 -8.78 15.08 14.12
C TYR A 128 -7.87 14.78 15.32
N PRO A 129 -8.37 14.30 16.47
CA PRO A 129 -9.77 13.98 16.81
C PRO A 129 -10.59 15.20 17.30
N ARG A 130 -9.99 16.35 17.44
CA ARG A 130 -10.63 17.58 17.93
C ARG A 130 -10.10 18.81 17.19
N ARG A 131 -10.81 19.92 17.28
CA ARG A 131 -10.38 21.22 16.73
C ARG A 131 -9.00 21.62 17.28
N GLY A 132 -8.14 22.11 16.39
CA GLY A 132 -6.77 22.50 16.69
C GLY A 132 -5.77 21.33 16.75
N SER A 133 -6.20 20.07 16.58
CA SER A 133 -5.34 18.91 16.42
C SER A 133 -5.38 18.43 14.98
N TYR A 134 -4.22 18.25 14.36
CA TYR A 134 -4.13 17.84 12.96
C TYR A 134 -3.53 16.46 12.81
N THR A 135 -3.99 15.73 11.80
CA THR A 135 -3.44 14.44 11.40
C THR A 135 -3.35 14.32 9.90
N ILE A 136 -2.44 13.47 9.43
CA ILE A 136 -2.37 13.10 8.03
C ILE A 136 -3.40 12.01 7.76
N ALA A 137 -4.17 12.18 6.70
CA ALA A 137 -5.13 11.23 6.19
C ALA A 137 -4.90 10.98 4.71
N PHE A 138 -5.46 9.89 4.19
CA PHE A 138 -5.42 9.56 2.77
C PHE A 138 -6.82 9.61 2.18
N LEU A 139 -6.96 10.26 1.03
CA LEU A 139 -8.23 10.29 0.30
C LEU A 139 -8.58 8.87 -0.16
N THR A 140 -9.76 8.38 0.21
CA THR A 140 -10.25 7.07 -0.22
C THR A 140 -11.38 7.15 -1.23
N GLY A 141 -12.10 8.26 -1.29
CA GLY A 141 -13.17 8.43 -2.25
C GLY A 141 -14.20 9.48 -1.82
N ILE A 142 -15.40 9.29 -2.32
CA ILE A 142 -16.59 10.09 -1.99
C ILE A 142 -17.56 9.17 -1.25
N PRO A 143 -18.24 9.66 -0.19
CA PRO A 143 -19.29 8.88 0.48
C PRO A 143 -20.34 8.39 -0.50
N GLY A 144 -20.90 7.19 -0.26
CA GLY A 144 -21.89 6.58 -1.13
C GLY A 144 -23.02 5.93 -0.33
N GLY A 145 -24.04 5.44 -1.05
CA GLY A 145 -25.18 4.78 -0.46
C GLY A 145 -26.06 5.74 0.35
N ASP A 146 -26.77 5.24 1.34
CA ASP A 146 -27.70 6.01 2.16
C ASP A 146 -27.03 7.09 3.01
N VAL A 147 -25.73 6.94 3.30
CA VAL A 147 -24.95 7.92 4.08
C VAL A 147 -25.01 9.32 3.45
N VAL A 148 -25.01 9.41 2.13
CA VAL A 148 -25.05 10.71 1.42
C VAL A 148 -26.30 11.50 1.77
N ASN A 149 -27.42 10.82 1.99
CA ASN A 149 -28.72 11.45 2.32
C ASN A 149 -28.69 12.15 3.69
N HIS A 150 -27.75 11.79 4.55
CA HIS A 150 -27.60 12.35 5.90
C HIS A 150 -26.48 13.41 6.00
N LEU A 151 -25.73 13.61 4.92
CA LEU A 151 -24.68 14.62 4.86
C LEU A 151 -25.23 15.89 4.21
N LYS A 152 -24.98 17.05 4.83
CA LYS A 152 -25.56 18.33 4.41
C LYS A 152 -24.71 19.10 3.39
N GLU A 153 -23.45 18.69 3.24
CA GLU A 153 -22.43 19.35 2.41
C GLU A 153 -21.68 18.32 1.57
N ASP A 154 -20.75 18.78 0.75
CA ASP A 154 -19.81 17.93 0.02
C ASP A 154 -18.80 17.31 1.01
N TYR A 155 -18.87 16.01 1.19
CA TYR A 155 -17.95 15.24 2.02
C TYR A 155 -16.98 14.41 1.16
N VAL A 156 -15.83 14.15 1.74
CA VAL A 156 -14.86 13.17 1.22
C VAL A 156 -14.62 12.08 2.26
N SER A 157 -14.42 10.87 1.76
CA SER A 157 -14.03 9.73 2.58
C SER A 157 -12.52 9.70 2.72
N VAL A 158 -12.04 9.55 3.94
CA VAL A 158 -10.61 9.55 4.24
C VAL A 158 -10.25 8.39 5.17
N TYR A 159 -9.03 7.92 5.04
CA TYR A 159 -8.42 6.95 5.94
C TYR A 159 -7.34 7.63 6.78
N VAL A 160 -7.48 7.54 8.09
CA VAL A 160 -6.52 8.03 9.08
C VAL A 160 -5.76 6.85 9.64
N PRO A 161 -4.51 6.61 9.24
CA PRO A 161 -3.72 5.49 9.73
C PRO A 161 -3.25 5.69 11.16
N THR A 162 -3.04 4.59 11.88
CA THR A 162 -2.38 4.61 13.18
C THR A 162 -0.87 4.62 13.04
N THR A 163 -0.16 5.07 14.08
CA THR A 163 1.31 5.06 14.17
C THR A 163 1.77 4.04 15.22
N PRO A 164 2.90 3.37 15.04
CA PRO A 164 3.77 3.30 13.86
C PRO A 164 3.27 2.32 12.79
N ASN A 165 2.18 1.59 13.05
CA ASN A 165 1.62 0.60 12.12
C ASN A 165 0.47 1.23 11.31
N PRO A 166 0.68 1.56 10.03
CA PRO A 166 -0.32 2.21 9.19
C PRO A 166 -1.33 1.23 8.57
N THR A 167 -1.29 -0.07 8.92
CA THR A 167 -2.24 -1.06 8.38
C THR A 167 -3.59 -1.02 9.07
N SER A 168 -3.69 -0.37 10.22
CA SER A 168 -4.93 -0.08 10.94
C SER A 168 -5.16 1.43 11.03
N GLY A 169 -6.41 1.84 11.28
CA GLY A 169 -6.77 3.25 11.34
C GLY A 169 -8.27 3.47 11.41
N PHE A 170 -8.67 4.69 11.16
CA PHE A 170 -10.06 5.12 11.18
C PHE A 170 -10.54 5.50 9.78
N PHE A 171 -11.72 5.06 9.43
CA PHE A 171 -12.42 5.53 8.24
C PHE A 171 -13.34 6.69 8.67
N LEU A 172 -13.10 7.86 8.11
CA LEU A 172 -13.85 9.07 8.43
C LEU A 172 -14.45 9.67 7.16
N MET A 173 -15.52 10.43 7.36
CA MET A 173 -16.09 11.30 6.35
C MET A 173 -15.97 12.73 6.89
N VAL A 174 -15.31 13.59 6.13
CA VAL A 174 -15.03 14.97 6.54
C VAL A 174 -15.53 15.93 5.47
N PRO A 175 -16.03 17.13 5.84
CA PRO A 175 -16.41 18.15 4.88
C PRO A 175 -15.22 18.47 3.97
N LYS A 176 -15.44 18.55 2.68
CA LYS A 176 -14.38 18.87 1.71
C LYS A 176 -13.76 20.25 1.99
N SER A 177 -14.51 21.16 2.57
CA SER A 177 -14.06 22.50 2.98
C SER A 177 -13.05 22.48 4.12
N GLU A 178 -13.04 21.41 4.95
CA GLU A 178 -12.12 21.26 6.09
C GLU A 178 -10.87 20.45 5.77
N VAL A 179 -10.72 20.04 4.51
CA VAL A 179 -9.59 19.22 4.06
C VAL A 179 -8.54 20.10 3.39
N ILE A 180 -7.30 19.95 3.82
CA ILE A 180 -6.15 20.59 3.21
C ILE A 180 -5.36 19.54 2.42
N GLU A 181 -5.23 19.71 1.12
CA GLU A 181 -4.42 18.85 0.29
C GLU A 181 -2.94 19.15 0.52
N LEU A 182 -2.14 18.11 0.82
CA LEU A 182 -0.72 18.24 1.04
C LEU A 182 0.06 18.00 -0.25
N ASP A 183 1.04 18.86 -0.50
CA ASP A 183 1.96 18.70 -1.63
C ASP A 183 3.10 17.73 -1.26
N MET A 184 2.71 16.48 -1.00
CA MET A 184 3.64 15.38 -0.74
C MET A 184 3.09 14.07 -1.31
N THR A 185 4.00 13.16 -1.65
CA THR A 185 3.62 11.82 -2.10
C THR A 185 3.07 10.98 -0.94
N VAL A 186 2.24 10.00 -1.27
CA VAL A 186 1.70 9.05 -0.29
C VAL A 186 2.83 8.31 0.44
N ASP A 187 3.92 7.95 -0.26
CA ASP A 187 5.09 7.30 0.35
C ASP A 187 5.80 8.21 1.35
N ALA A 188 5.92 9.50 1.03
CA ALA A 188 6.52 10.48 1.96
C ALA A 188 5.64 10.65 3.20
N ALA A 189 4.32 10.73 3.03
CA ALA A 189 3.36 10.79 4.12
C ALA A 189 3.41 9.54 5.00
N LEU A 190 3.46 8.33 4.40
CA LEU A 190 3.59 7.07 5.13
C LEU A 190 4.89 7.00 5.94
N LYS A 191 6.03 7.40 5.37
CA LYS A 191 7.31 7.47 6.10
C LYS A 191 7.22 8.40 7.30
N TYR A 192 6.56 9.54 7.15
CA TYR A 192 6.35 10.51 8.23
C TYR A 192 5.48 9.93 9.34
N ILE A 193 4.38 9.24 8.99
CA ILE A 193 3.47 8.56 9.93
C ILE A 193 4.21 7.44 10.66
N VAL A 194 4.87 6.51 9.95
CA VAL A 194 5.57 5.37 10.53
C VAL A 194 6.70 5.81 11.45
N SER A 195 7.39 6.91 11.11
CA SER A 195 8.43 7.49 11.94
C SER A 195 7.91 8.36 13.10
N MET A 196 6.58 8.46 13.27
CA MET A 196 5.96 9.32 14.28
C MET A 196 6.42 10.80 14.19
N GLY A 197 6.63 11.28 12.96
CA GLY A 197 7.07 12.65 12.71
C GLY A 197 8.58 12.90 12.80
N VAL A 198 9.38 11.88 13.11
CA VAL A 198 10.84 12.02 13.24
C VAL A 198 11.53 12.25 11.90
N VAL A 199 11.06 11.56 10.85
CA VAL A 199 11.59 11.71 9.49
C VAL A 199 10.66 12.62 8.70
N ALA A 200 10.97 13.90 8.68
CA ALA A 200 10.19 14.87 7.91
C ALA A 200 10.34 14.62 6.40
N PRO A 201 9.25 14.69 5.61
CA PRO A 201 9.34 14.70 4.16
C PRO A 201 10.09 15.96 3.70
N SER A 202 10.79 15.85 2.57
CA SER A 202 11.42 17.04 1.94
C SER A 202 10.32 18.04 1.63
N ALA A 203 10.42 19.25 2.17
CA ALA A 203 9.45 20.30 1.89
C ALA A 203 9.51 20.63 0.40
N PRO A 204 8.37 20.76 -0.29
CA PRO A 204 8.35 21.36 -1.63
C PRO A 204 8.93 22.79 -1.53
N PRO A 205 9.56 23.30 -2.58
CA PRO A 205 10.06 24.67 -2.59
C PRO A 205 8.90 25.61 -2.22
N ALA A 206 9.13 26.46 -1.23
CA ALA A 206 8.11 27.40 -0.77
C ALA A 206 7.56 28.17 -2.00
N PRO A 207 6.23 28.32 -2.14
CA PRO A 207 5.67 29.11 -3.22
C PRO A 207 6.29 30.50 -3.15
N VAL A 208 6.87 30.94 -4.26
CA VAL A 208 7.46 32.27 -4.39
C VAL A 208 6.37 33.26 -3.99
N ARG A 209 6.48 33.85 -2.80
CA ARG A 209 5.61 34.97 -2.43
C ARG A 209 5.82 36.02 -3.49
N ARG A 210 4.85 36.17 -4.38
CA ARG A 210 4.78 37.38 -5.21
C ARG A 210 4.58 38.53 -4.25
N THR A 211 5.67 39.23 -3.96
CA THR A 211 5.61 40.55 -3.35
C THR A 211 4.79 41.39 -4.31
N THR A 212 3.56 41.66 -3.95
CA THR A 212 2.80 42.75 -4.57
C THR A 212 3.57 44.01 -4.27
N VAL A 213 4.30 44.49 -5.28
CA VAL A 213 4.87 45.82 -5.27
C VAL A 213 3.68 46.77 -5.32
N GLU A 214 3.37 47.42 -4.18
CA GLU A 214 2.43 48.53 -4.18
C GLU A 214 2.98 49.60 -5.11
N PRO A 215 2.15 50.14 -6.00
CA PRO A 215 2.58 51.28 -6.83
C PRO A 215 2.83 52.48 -5.92
N PRO A 216 3.88 53.26 -6.16
CA PRO A 216 4.13 54.49 -5.41
C PRO A 216 2.99 55.49 -5.65
N LEU A 217 2.57 56.15 -4.56
CA LEU A 217 1.59 57.24 -4.53
C LEU A 217 2.03 58.42 -5.36
#